data_f0ad3230d7e9b4be1cd6163751096f10
#
_entry.id   f0ad3230d7e9b4be1cd6163751096f10
#
_cell.length_a   1.000
_cell.length_b   1.000
_cell.length_c   1.000
_cell.angle_alpha   90.00
_cell.angle_beta   90.00
_cell.angle_gamma   90.00
#
_symmetry.space_group_name_H-M   'P 1'
#
loop_
_entity.id
_entity.type
_entity.pdbx_description
1 polymer ?
#
loop_
_entity_poly.entity_id
_entity_poly.type
_entity_poly.pdbx_seq_one_letter_code
_entity_poly.pdbx_strand_id
1 'polypeptide(L)'
;MVQHMSQDKVLWIDLQPTLHCLNQRVAQSLSRTFVVQRWSFQHDLDESCTVGTIHELLRQTLQASSERYHLIGHGLSGTIAALFAEKYPTLVKSLTLISVDTLSANHWSSHYLGLRSQLPSSRQSILRHLSSSLFNTDSSRTVEALSCLLAKCLDTEFNQGSI
;
A
#
# COMPACT_ATOMS: atom_id res chain seq x y z
N MET A 1 41.23 -2.50 7.86
CA MET A 1 40.11 -1.72 8.37
C MET A 1 38.96 -1.90 7.39
N VAL A 2 38.08 -2.90 7.63
CA VAL A 2 36.94 -3.17 6.75
C VAL A 2 35.89 -2.12 7.09
N GLN A 3 35.69 -1.14 6.18
CA GLN A 3 34.53 -0.26 6.26
C GLN A 3 33.30 -1.14 6.14
N HIS A 4 32.56 -1.33 7.23
CA HIS A 4 31.18 -1.78 7.17
C HIS A 4 30.42 -0.72 6.36
N MET A 5 30.23 -0.99 5.07
CA MET A 5 29.29 -0.23 4.26
C MET A 5 27.91 -0.52 4.87
N SER A 6 27.39 0.46 5.63
CA SER A 6 26.01 0.42 6.10
C SER A 6 25.11 0.22 4.89
N GLN A 7 24.44 -0.93 4.81
CA GLN A 7 23.48 -1.16 3.74
C GLN A 7 22.34 -0.15 3.88
N ASP A 8 22.04 0.54 2.80
CA ASP A 8 20.93 1.49 2.77
C ASP A 8 19.60 0.82 3.17
N LYS A 9 18.82 1.52 3.98
CA LYS A 9 17.57 1.02 4.54
C LYS A 9 16.39 1.48 3.69
N VAL A 10 15.58 0.52 3.32
CA VAL A 10 14.29 0.72 2.63
C VAL A 10 13.16 0.44 3.60
N LEU A 11 12.25 1.38 3.77
CA LEU A 11 11.01 1.17 4.48
C LEU A 11 9.85 1.07 3.49
N TRP A 12 9.26 -0.11 3.41
CA TRP A 12 8.08 -0.37 2.60
C TRP A 12 6.83 -0.10 3.43
N ILE A 13 6.12 0.96 3.12
CA ILE A 13 4.86 1.31 3.79
C ILE A 13 3.75 0.42 3.21
N ASP A 14 3.07 -0.33 4.08
CA ASP A 14 2.05 -1.30 3.72
C ASP A 14 0.80 -1.12 4.60
N LEU A 15 -0.13 -0.29 4.12
CA LEU A 15 -1.41 -0.03 4.79
C LEU A 15 -2.50 -1.03 4.37
N GLN A 16 -2.22 -1.85 3.36
CA GLN A 16 -3.14 -2.86 2.83
C GLN A 16 -2.44 -4.23 2.80
N PRO A 17 -2.17 -4.84 3.97
CA PRO A 17 -1.37 -6.07 4.05
C PRO A 17 -1.97 -7.25 3.28
N THR A 18 -3.29 -7.23 3.03
CA THR A 18 -3.97 -8.23 2.18
C THR A 18 -3.43 -8.24 0.74
N LEU A 19 -2.96 -7.08 0.23
CA LEU A 19 -2.40 -6.94 -1.12
C LEU A 19 -0.88 -7.16 -1.18
N HIS A 20 -0.26 -7.49 -0.05
CA HIS A 20 1.17 -7.71 0.09
C HIS A 20 1.76 -8.65 -0.97
N CYS A 21 1.06 -9.72 -1.33
CA CYS A 21 1.54 -10.69 -2.31
C CYS A 21 1.84 -10.09 -3.68
N LEU A 22 1.17 -8.99 -4.07
CA LEU A 22 1.40 -8.29 -5.33
C LEU A 22 2.80 -7.65 -5.39
N ASN A 23 3.33 -7.26 -4.25
CA ASN A 23 4.60 -6.54 -4.13
C ASN A 23 5.77 -7.43 -3.72
N GLN A 24 5.53 -8.71 -3.43
CA GLN A 24 6.52 -9.62 -2.85
C GLN A 24 7.76 -9.80 -3.72
N ARG A 25 7.58 -9.95 -5.04
CA ARG A 25 8.71 -10.13 -5.98
C ARG A 25 9.62 -8.91 -6.01
N VAL A 26 9.04 -7.71 -6.00
CA VAL A 26 9.82 -6.46 -5.98
C VAL A 26 10.57 -6.32 -4.67
N ALA A 27 9.92 -6.56 -3.54
CA ALA A 27 10.54 -6.52 -2.23
C ALA A 27 11.70 -7.52 -2.10
N GLN A 28 11.54 -8.75 -2.60
CA GLN A 28 12.59 -9.77 -2.63
C GLN A 28 13.77 -9.36 -3.53
N SER A 29 13.51 -8.71 -4.66
CA SER A 29 14.57 -8.21 -5.53
C SER A 29 15.38 -7.12 -4.84
N LEU A 30 14.71 -6.18 -4.18
CA LEU A 30 15.35 -5.10 -3.42
C LEU A 30 16.16 -5.61 -2.23
N SER A 31 15.71 -6.67 -1.57
CA SER A 31 16.41 -7.26 -0.42
C SER A 31 17.79 -7.86 -0.74
N ARG A 32 18.14 -7.97 -2.04
CA ARG A 32 19.48 -8.37 -2.47
C ARG A 32 20.53 -7.25 -2.29
N THR A 33 20.08 -6.01 -2.26
CA THR A 33 20.97 -4.82 -2.24
C THR A 33 20.73 -3.95 -1.01
N PHE A 34 19.51 -3.93 -0.51
CA PHE A 34 19.06 -3.07 0.58
C PHE A 34 18.57 -3.89 1.78
N VAL A 35 18.60 -3.29 2.97
CA VAL A 35 17.85 -3.80 4.13
C VAL A 35 16.41 -3.35 3.98
N VAL A 36 15.52 -4.24 3.53
CA VAL A 36 14.10 -3.93 3.34
C VAL A 36 13.32 -4.27 4.60
N GLN A 37 12.73 -3.26 5.19
CA GLN A 37 11.81 -3.38 6.33
C GLN A 37 10.40 -3.06 5.86
N ARG A 38 9.40 -3.81 6.31
CA ARG A 38 8.00 -3.48 6.12
C ARG A 38 7.47 -2.77 7.34
N TRP A 39 6.72 -1.72 7.08
CA TRP A 39 5.99 -1.00 8.08
C TRP A 39 4.50 -1.11 7.77
N SER A 40 3.77 -1.79 8.63
CA SER A 40 2.32 -1.92 8.55
C SER A 40 1.68 -1.28 9.76
N PHE A 41 0.56 -0.64 9.54
CA PHE A 41 -0.29 -0.10 10.57
C PHE A 41 -1.59 -0.91 10.59
N GLN A 42 -1.90 -1.48 11.75
CA GLN A 42 -3.20 -2.10 12.00
C GLN A 42 -4.00 -1.13 12.86
N HIS A 43 -5.16 -0.79 12.37
CA HIS A 43 -6.10 0.09 13.03
C HIS A 43 -6.96 -0.72 14.00
N ASP A 44 -7.02 -0.30 15.25
CA ASP A 44 -8.02 -0.79 16.20
C ASP A 44 -9.36 -0.11 15.90
N LEU A 45 -10.45 -0.88 15.98
CA LEU A 45 -11.81 -0.47 15.59
C LEU A 45 -12.33 0.73 16.37
N ASP A 46 -11.77 0.99 17.55
CA ASP A 46 -12.25 2.00 18.49
C ASP A 46 -11.54 3.37 18.34
N GLU A 47 -10.54 3.48 17.46
CA GLU A 47 -9.81 4.72 17.25
C GLU A 47 -9.97 5.27 15.84
N SER A 48 -10.27 6.57 15.72
CA SER A 48 -10.28 7.24 14.42
C SER A 48 -8.85 7.35 13.87
N CYS A 49 -8.55 6.60 12.81
CA CYS A 49 -7.27 6.69 12.14
C CYS A 49 -7.25 7.87 11.16
N THR A 50 -6.45 8.88 11.46
CA THR A 50 -6.21 10.01 10.57
C THR A 50 -4.85 9.88 9.89
N VAL A 51 -4.67 10.55 8.74
CA VAL A 51 -3.36 10.69 8.10
C VAL A 51 -2.32 11.24 9.07
N GLY A 52 -2.73 12.15 9.95
CA GLY A 52 -1.86 12.70 11.00
C GLY A 52 -1.37 11.64 11.98
N THR A 53 -2.24 10.74 12.42
CA THR A 53 -1.89 9.62 13.32
C THR A 53 -0.88 8.69 12.65
N ILE A 54 -1.12 8.31 11.38
CA ILE A 54 -0.20 7.47 10.61
C ILE A 54 1.16 8.15 10.47
N HIS A 55 1.19 9.44 10.14
CA HIS A 55 2.43 10.19 9.99
C HIS A 55 3.22 10.27 11.29
N GLU A 56 2.54 10.44 12.42
CA GLU A 56 3.22 10.51 13.72
C GLU A 56 3.87 9.16 14.09
N LEU A 57 3.17 8.04 13.89
CA LEU A 57 3.71 6.71 14.12
C LEU A 57 4.89 6.40 13.19
N LEU A 58 4.76 6.77 11.92
CA LEU A 58 5.84 6.62 10.94
C LEU A 58 7.05 7.48 11.29
N ARG A 59 6.82 8.72 11.74
CA ARG A 59 7.89 9.63 12.23
C ARG A 59 8.63 9.01 13.41
N GLN A 60 7.92 8.47 14.41
CA GLN A 60 8.53 7.82 15.57
C GLN A 60 9.39 6.63 15.14
N THR A 61 8.89 5.81 14.19
CA THR A 61 9.64 4.67 13.65
C THR A 61 10.94 5.12 12.97
N LEU A 62 10.90 6.17 12.16
CA LEU A 62 12.06 6.65 11.42
C LEU A 62 13.06 7.39 12.31
N GLN A 63 12.58 8.14 13.30
CA GLN A 63 13.44 8.86 14.26
C GLN A 63 14.18 7.95 15.24
N ALA A 64 13.72 6.71 15.43
CA ALA A 64 14.44 5.71 16.21
C ALA A 64 15.80 5.32 15.57
N SER A 65 16.00 5.67 14.31
CA SER A 65 17.25 5.48 13.57
C SER A 65 17.91 6.83 13.30
N SER A 66 19.24 6.89 13.38
CA SER A 66 20.02 8.07 12.98
C SER A 66 20.15 8.21 11.46
N GLU A 67 19.66 7.24 10.69
CA GLU A 67 19.80 7.19 9.24
C GLU A 67 18.49 7.56 8.54
N ARG A 68 18.61 8.15 7.35
CA ARG A 68 17.46 8.40 6.48
C ARG A 68 17.09 7.15 5.72
N TYR A 69 15.82 6.97 5.45
CA TYR A 69 15.27 5.82 4.76
C TYR A 69 14.88 6.13 3.31
N HIS A 70 15.03 5.13 2.45
CA HIS A 70 14.31 5.08 1.18
C HIS A 70 12.89 4.62 1.47
N LEU A 71 11.88 5.43 1.17
CA LEU A 71 10.48 5.06 1.35
C LEU A 71 9.92 4.46 0.07
N ILE A 72 9.15 3.39 0.20
CA ILE A 72 8.38 2.80 -0.89
C ILE A 72 6.93 2.66 -0.47
N GLY A 73 6.01 3.07 -1.34
CA GLY A 73 4.58 2.90 -1.15
C GLY A 73 3.85 2.58 -2.45
N HIS A 74 2.87 1.68 -2.37
CA HIS A 74 2.01 1.27 -3.48
C HIS A 74 0.57 1.74 -3.23
N GLY A 75 -0.05 2.33 -4.23
CA GLY A 75 -1.43 2.83 -4.14
C GLY A 75 -1.61 3.82 -2.98
N LEU A 76 -2.58 3.56 -2.11
CA LEU A 76 -2.85 4.40 -0.93
C LEU A 76 -1.63 4.57 -0.02
N SER A 77 -0.86 3.51 0.21
CA SER A 77 0.38 3.57 0.99
C SER A 77 1.39 4.53 0.36
N GLY A 78 1.42 4.61 -0.98
CA GLY A 78 2.26 5.55 -1.71
C GLY A 78 1.80 6.99 -1.54
N THR A 79 0.50 7.26 -1.55
CA THR A 79 -0.05 8.60 -1.27
C THR A 79 0.36 9.07 0.13
N ILE A 80 0.22 8.20 1.14
CA ILE A 80 0.65 8.50 2.52
C ILE A 80 2.17 8.72 2.59
N ALA A 81 2.96 7.92 1.89
CA ALA A 81 4.41 8.08 1.82
C ALA A 81 4.81 9.43 1.19
N ALA A 82 4.10 9.87 0.15
CA ALA A 82 4.34 11.15 -0.51
C ALA A 82 4.05 12.34 0.42
N LEU A 83 2.90 12.34 1.07
CA LEU A 83 2.51 13.37 2.03
C LEU A 83 3.45 13.38 3.26
N PHE A 84 3.92 12.21 3.69
CA PHE A 84 4.92 12.11 4.74
C PHE A 84 6.26 12.71 4.33
N ALA A 85 6.74 12.37 3.13
CA ALA A 85 8.03 12.88 2.62
C ALA A 85 8.01 14.41 2.42
N GLU A 86 6.87 14.97 2.00
CA GLU A 86 6.66 16.41 1.92
C GLU A 86 6.77 17.08 3.30
N LYS A 87 6.13 16.48 4.32
CA LYS A 87 6.10 17.02 5.67
C LYS A 87 7.42 16.85 6.43
N TYR A 88 8.14 15.73 6.19
CA TYR A 88 9.36 15.37 6.92
C TYR A 88 10.53 15.02 5.98
N PRO A 89 10.97 15.95 5.11
CA PRO A 89 11.98 15.67 4.08
C PRO A 89 13.34 15.27 4.65
N THR A 90 13.65 15.69 5.88
CA THR A 90 14.91 15.36 6.54
C THR A 90 15.03 13.89 6.95
N LEU A 91 13.92 13.16 7.08
CA LEU A 91 13.88 11.75 7.44
C LEU A 91 13.92 10.83 6.21
N VAL A 92 13.71 11.38 5.01
CA VAL A 92 13.58 10.63 3.77
C VAL A 92 14.82 10.81 2.90
N LYS A 93 15.40 9.70 2.45
CA LYS A 93 16.53 9.68 1.53
C LYS A 93 16.07 9.70 0.07
N SER A 94 15.05 8.92 -0.24
CA SER A 94 14.34 8.92 -1.51
C SER A 94 12.93 8.38 -1.33
N LEU A 95 12.08 8.61 -2.32
CA LEU A 95 10.70 8.17 -2.35
C LEU A 95 10.44 7.43 -3.67
N THR A 96 9.90 6.21 -3.57
CA THR A 96 9.44 5.42 -4.72
C THR A 96 7.94 5.19 -4.60
N LEU A 97 7.21 5.65 -5.60
CA LEU A 97 5.76 5.55 -5.67
C LEU A 97 5.36 4.54 -6.76
N ILE A 98 4.54 3.57 -6.39
CA ILE A 98 4.05 2.53 -7.29
C ILE A 98 2.53 2.68 -7.43
N SER A 99 2.05 2.89 -8.66
CA SER A 99 0.60 3.03 -8.95
C SER A 99 -0.10 4.04 -8.03
N VAL A 100 0.49 5.22 -7.86
CA VAL A 100 -0.03 6.30 -7.04
C VAL A 100 -0.71 7.33 -7.92
N ASP A 101 -1.91 7.75 -7.51
CA ASP A 101 -2.63 8.88 -8.11
C ASP A 101 -2.73 10.02 -7.10
N THR A 102 -2.80 11.24 -7.61
CA THR A 102 -3.02 12.46 -6.80
C THR A 102 -4.42 12.54 -6.21
N LEU A 103 -5.39 11.84 -6.81
CA LEU A 103 -6.76 11.78 -6.34
C LEU A 103 -7.04 10.43 -5.68
N SER A 104 -7.35 10.45 -4.39
CA SER A 104 -7.77 9.24 -3.65
C SER A 104 -9.03 8.60 -4.25
N ALA A 105 -9.85 9.38 -4.97
CA ALA A 105 -11.00 8.89 -5.73
C ALA A 105 -10.63 7.90 -6.85
N ASN A 106 -9.39 7.94 -7.33
CA ASN A 106 -8.89 7.03 -8.37
C ASN A 106 -8.34 5.72 -7.79
N HIS A 107 -8.35 5.57 -6.47
CA HIS A 107 -8.01 4.29 -5.85
C HIS A 107 -9.01 3.21 -6.28
N TRP A 108 -8.53 2.01 -6.52
CA TRP A 108 -9.35 0.91 -7.05
C TRP A 108 -10.60 0.60 -6.20
N SER A 109 -10.54 0.74 -4.88
CA SER A 109 -11.69 0.52 -3.99
C SER A 109 -12.76 1.60 -4.16
N SER A 110 -12.37 2.85 -4.36
CA SER A 110 -13.30 3.94 -4.70
C SER A 110 -13.97 3.70 -6.04
N HIS A 111 -13.20 3.22 -7.02
CA HIS A 111 -13.73 2.85 -8.34
C HIS A 111 -14.72 1.67 -8.23
N TYR A 112 -14.40 0.65 -7.41
CA TYR A 112 -15.32 -0.43 -7.11
C TYR A 112 -16.65 0.07 -6.53
N LEU A 113 -16.60 0.95 -5.53
CA LEU A 113 -17.81 1.51 -4.91
C LEU A 113 -18.65 2.32 -5.91
N GLY A 114 -17.99 3.11 -6.77
CA GLY A 114 -18.66 3.84 -7.85
C GLY A 114 -19.37 2.91 -8.83
N LEU A 115 -18.70 1.87 -9.31
CA LEU A 115 -19.32 0.85 -10.18
C LEU A 115 -20.46 0.11 -9.48
N ARG A 116 -20.29 -0.22 -8.20
CA ARG A 116 -21.29 -0.94 -7.42
C ARG A 116 -22.57 -0.12 -7.23
N SER A 117 -22.48 1.19 -7.12
CA SER A 117 -23.63 2.08 -6.96
C SER A 117 -24.37 2.33 -8.27
N GLN A 118 -23.69 2.25 -9.41
CA GLN A 118 -24.25 2.61 -10.72
C GLN A 118 -24.72 1.42 -11.55
N LEU A 119 -24.14 0.22 -11.32
CA LEU A 119 -24.39 -0.95 -12.13
C LEU A 119 -25.21 -2.00 -11.38
N PRO A 120 -26.27 -2.58 -12.00
CA PRO A 120 -27.03 -3.70 -11.43
C PRO A 120 -26.29 -5.02 -11.53
N SER A 121 -24.98 -5.00 -11.49
CA SER A 121 -24.11 -6.17 -11.65
C SER A 121 -23.75 -6.80 -10.30
N SER A 122 -23.47 -8.11 -10.30
CA SER A 122 -23.01 -8.78 -9.09
C SER A 122 -21.65 -8.26 -8.64
N ARG A 123 -21.37 -8.34 -7.34
CA ARG A 123 -20.06 -8.02 -6.76
C ARG A 123 -18.92 -8.70 -7.51
N GLN A 124 -19.10 -10.00 -7.79
CA GLN A 124 -18.08 -10.81 -8.47
C GLN A 124 -17.83 -10.36 -9.91
N SER A 125 -18.87 -9.99 -10.64
CA SER A 125 -18.72 -9.47 -12.02
C SER A 125 -17.94 -8.16 -12.03
N ILE A 126 -18.21 -7.26 -11.10
CA ILE A 126 -17.50 -5.99 -11.00
C ILE A 126 -16.02 -6.23 -10.64
N LEU A 127 -15.74 -7.12 -9.67
CA LEU A 127 -14.37 -7.44 -9.28
C LEU A 127 -13.57 -8.12 -10.39
N ARG A 128 -14.18 -8.99 -11.18
CA ARG A 128 -13.55 -9.59 -12.36
C ARG A 128 -13.21 -8.54 -13.42
N HIS A 129 -14.13 -7.63 -13.70
CA HIS A 129 -13.89 -6.52 -14.62
C HIS A 129 -12.75 -5.63 -14.15
N LEU A 130 -12.76 -5.24 -12.89
CA LEU A 130 -11.68 -4.46 -12.29
C LEU A 130 -10.34 -5.20 -12.32
N SER A 131 -10.33 -6.49 -12.00
CA SER A 131 -9.10 -7.30 -12.04
C SER A 131 -8.51 -7.36 -13.44
N SER A 132 -9.34 -7.60 -14.48
CA SER A 132 -8.89 -7.58 -15.87
C SER A 132 -8.30 -6.22 -16.26
N SER A 133 -8.99 -5.14 -15.91
CA SER A 133 -8.56 -3.77 -16.23
C SER A 133 -7.30 -3.34 -15.48
N LEU A 134 -7.26 -3.52 -14.14
CA LEU A 134 -6.14 -3.06 -13.30
C LEU A 134 -4.83 -3.80 -13.60
N PHE A 135 -4.92 -5.09 -13.94
CA PHE A 135 -3.75 -5.93 -14.17
C PHE A 135 -3.49 -6.23 -15.65
N ASN A 136 -4.28 -5.61 -16.54
CA ASN A 136 -4.17 -5.77 -17.97
C ASN A 136 -4.03 -7.26 -18.39
N THR A 137 -4.96 -8.10 -17.94
CA THR A 137 -4.92 -9.54 -18.17
C THR A 137 -6.27 -10.08 -18.60
N ASP A 138 -6.27 -10.94 -19.64
CA ASP A 138 -7.44 -11.66 -20.14
C ASP A 138 -7.48 -13.14 -19.70
N SER A 139 -6.46 -13.56 -18.96
CA SER A 139 -6.41 -14.92 -18.43
C SER A 139 -7.51 -15.15 -17.40
N SER A 140 -8.52 -15.94 -17.71
CA SER A 140 -9.64 -16.23 -16.81
C SER A 140 -9.19 -16.73 -15.43
N ARG A 141 -8.15 -17.56 -15.39
CA ARG A 141 -7.59 -18.08 -14.14
C ARG A 141 -6.94 -16.96 -13.30
N THR A 142 -6.20 -16.07 -13.96
CA THR A 142 -5.55 -14.93 -13.31
C THR A 142 -6.57 -13.92 -12.80
N VAL A 143 -7.57 -13.60 -13.64
CA VAL A 143 -8.68 -12.70 -13.29
C VAL A 143 -9.44 -13.23 -12.07
N GLU A 144 -9.73 -14.53 -12.03
CA GLU A 144 -10.42 -15.14 -10.89
C GLU A 144 -9.60 -15.03 -9.60
N ALA A 145 -8.32 -15.39 -9.65
CA ALA A 145 -7.42 -15.30 -8.47
C ALA A 145 -7.30 -13.86 -7.96
N LEU A 146 -7.17 -12.88 -8.86
CA LEU A 146 -7.08 -11.46 -8.52
C LEU A 146 -8.41 -10.93 -7.98
N SER A 147 -9.54 -11.33 -8.57
CA SER A 147 -10.87 -10.91 -8.07
C SER A 147 -11.14 -11.43 -6.65
N CYS A 148 -10.70 -12.64 -6.33
CA CYS A 148 -10.76 -13.18 -4.97
C CYS A 148 -9.85 -12.40 -4.00
N LEU A 149 -8.67 -12.00 -4.44
CA LEU A 149 -7.75 -11.18 -3.64
C LEU A 149 -8.35 -9.80 -3.34
N LEU A 150 -8.89 -9.13 -4.35
CA LEU A 150 -9.56 -7.83 -4.19
C LEU A 150 -10.81 -7.95 -3.30
N ALA A 151 -11.60 -9.02 -3.46
CA ALA A 151 -12.75 -9.30 -2.57
C ALA A 151 -12.32 -9.39 -1.11
N LYS A 152 -11.27 -10.16 -0.83
CA LYS A 152 -10.71 -10.31 0.52
C LYS A 152 -10.21 -8.99 1.09
N CYS A 153 -9.59 -8.15 0.27
CA CYS A 153 -9.14 -6.82 0.68
C CYS A 153 -10.34 -5.94 1.11
N LEU A 154 -11.39 -5.89 0.28
CA LEU A 154 -12.61 -5.15 0.60
C LEU A 154 -13.27 -5.67 1.90
N ASP A 155 -13.35 -6.98 2.08
CA ASP A 155 -13.94 -7.57 3.28
C ASP A 155 -13.15 -7.20 4.54
N THR A 156 -11.82 -7.10 4.42
CA THR A 156 -10.97 -6.65 5.53
C THR A 156 -11.16 -5.16 5.82
N GLU A 157 -11.25 -4.32 4.78
CA GLU A 157 -11.42 -2.87 4.93
C GLU A 157 -12.81 -2.49 5.44
N PHE A 158 -13.88 -3.14 4.93
CA PHE A 158 -15.26 -2.78 5.27
C PHE A 158 -15.80 -3.50 6.50
N ASN A 159 -15.34 -4.70 6.84
CA ASN A 159 -15.71 -5.35 8.10
C ASN A 159 -15.12 -4.65 9.34
N GLN A 160 -14.09 -3.83 9.14
CA GLN A 160 -13.54 -2.96 10.18
C GLN A 160 -14.40 -1.69 10.40
N GLY A 161 -15.37 -1.40 9.53
CA GLY A 161 -16.24 -0.21 9.59
C GLY A 161 -17.72 -0.46 9.83
N SER A 162 -18.14 -1.69 10.11
CA SER A 162 -19.55 -2.07 10.28
C SER A 162 -19.80 -2.62 11.68
N ILE A 163 -19.89 -1.73 12.65
CA ILE A 163 -20.69 -1.91 13.87
C ILE A 163 -21.43 -0.60 14.13
#